data_fb64a23849f6cd550ff73051e820c851
#
_entry.id   fb64a23849f6cd550ff73051e820c851
#
_cell.length_a   1.000
_cell.length_b   1.000
_cell.length_c   1.000
_cell.angle_alpha   90.00
_cell.angle_beta   90.00
_cell.angle_gamma   90.00
#
_symmetry.space_group_name_H-M   'P 1'
#
loop_
_entity.id
_entity.type
_entity.pdbx_description
1 polymer ?
#
loop_
_entity_poly.entity_id
_entity_poly.type
_entity_poly.pdbx_seq_one_letter_code
_entity_poly.pdbx_strand_id
1 'polypeptide(L)'
;MKFEKIHNKGQAQIFRNKYLEYLTKTHPLVIWSLYLPVIIFLLYYSIARLHFSAGKALLLFGSGIFFWTFFEYIIHRFVFHFVAESPRARKISYVMHGNHHEFPRDSQRLFMPAVPSIILSSLIFLVMKIVSGTFAFAFFPGFLLGYLTYASAHYAIHAWHPPFKWMKPIWRNHHLHHYKDDEKGFGVSSHFWDIIFGTAFNLKAEKEDKEAVQKLMFKKKEVQNILR
;
A
#
# COMPACT_ATOMS: atom_id res chain seq x y z
N MET A 1 3.44 5.89 -16.17
CA MET A 1 3.76 4.71 -16.99
C MET A 1 2.45 4.20 -17.55
N LYS A 2 2.18 4.33 -18.85
CA LYS A 2 0.92 3.81 -19.44
C LYS A 2 1.12 2.31 -19.71
N PHE A 3 0.35 1.47 -19.04
CA PHE A 3 0.32 0.04 -19.31
C PHE A 3 -0.65 -0.22 -20.47
N GLU A 4 -0.14 -0.79 -21.56
CA GLU A 4 -0.95 -1.07 -22.76
C GLU A 4 -2.03 -2.13 -22.55
N LYS A 5 -1.85 -2.98 -21.53
CA LYS A 5 -2.81 -4.05 -21.19
C LYS A 5 -2.90 -4.25 -19.68
N ILE A 6 -4.13 -4.19 -19.15
CA ILE A 6 -4.43 -4.55 -17.77
C ILE A 6 -5.08 -5.93 -17.77
N HIS A 7 -4.48 -6.87 -17.05
CA HIS A 7 -4.94 -8.24 -16.94
C HIS A 7 -5.70 -8.45 -15.63
N ASN A 8 -7.02 -8.53 -15.69
CA ASN A 8 -7.86 -8.81 -14.52
C ASN A 8 -7.87 -10.28 -14.09
N LYS A 9 -7.19 -11.14 -14.83
CA LYS A 9 -7.03 -12.59 -14.53
C LYS A 9 -5.57 -12.96 -14.70
N GLY A 10 -5.13 -13.97 -13.95
CA GLY A 10 -3.75 -14.45 -14.00
C GLY A 10 -2.85 -13.80 -12.96
N GLN A 11 -1.58 -14.08 -13.07
CA GLN A 11 -0.53 -13.60 -12.17
C GLN A 11 0.64 -13.06 -12.98
N ALA A 12 1.30 -12.02 -12.47
CA ALA A 12 2.57 -11.57 -13.01
C ALA A 12 3.63 -12.67 -12.87
N GLN A 13 4.52 -12.78 -13.84
CA GLN A 13 5.74 -13.58 -13.72
C GLN A 13 6.94 -12.65 -13.71
N ILE A 14 7.58 -12.50 -12.54
CA ILE A 14 8.70 -11.58 -12.32
C ILE A 14 10.03 -12.27 -12.62
N PHE A 15 10.20 -13.52 -12.19
CA PHE A 15 11.42 -14.29 -12.37
C PHE A 15 11.18 -15.60 -13.11
N ARG A 16 12.12 -15.99 -13.99
CA ARG A 16 12.13 -17.33 -14.63
C ARG A 16 12.46 -18.44 -13.64
N ASN A 17 13.28 -18.14 -12.61
CA ASN A 17 13.65 -19.08 -11.57
C ASN A 17 12.46 -19.26 -10.62
N LYS A 18 11.95 -20.50 -10.48
CA LYS A 18 10.78 -20.83 -9.65
C LYS A 18 10.92 -20.48 -8.16
N TYR A 19 12.15 -20.54 -7.61
CA TYR A 19 12.39 -20.22 -6.21
C TYR A 19 12.34 -18.70 -5.98
N LEU A 20 12.99 -17.92 -6.87
CA LEU A 20 12.91 -16.46 -6.83
C LEU A 20 11.49 -15.99 -7.07
N GLU A 21 10.76 -16.62 -7.99
CA GLU A 21 9.36 -16.32 -8.26
C GLU A 21 8.46 -16.57 -7.03
N TYR A 22 8.70 -17.69 -6.32
CA TYR A 22 7.98 -17.98 -5.07
C TYR A 22 8.23 -16.92 -4.00
N LEU A 23 9.46 -16.41 -3.89
CA LEU A 23 9.82 -15.35 -2.94
C LEU A 23 9.20 -13.98 -3.25
N THR A 24 8.60 -13.80 -4.42
CA THR A 24 7.83 -12.57 -4.74
C THR A 24 6.41 -12.59 -4.21
N LYS A 25 5.96 -13.73 -3.69
CA LYS A 25 4.59 -13.96 -3.25
C LYS A 25 4.52 -13.92 -1.73
N THR A 26 3.46 -13.33 -1.19
CA THR A 26 3.23 -13.36 0.26
C THR A 26 1.75 -13.36 0.60
N HIS A 27 1.42 -13.95 1.72
CA HIS A 27 0.07 -13.91 2.27
C HIS A 27 -0.05 -12.79 3.31
N PRO A 28 -1.17 -12.04 3.39
CA PRO A 28 -1.36 -10.97 4.37
C PRO A 28 -1.00 -11.37 5.80
N LEU A 29 -1.42 -12.56 6.23
CA LEU A 29 -1.14 -13.07 7.58
C LEU A 29 0.35 -13.19 7.91
N VAL A 30 1.21 -13.46 6.92
CA VAL A 30 2.66 -13.52 7.12
C VAL A 30 3.19 -12.16 7.56
N ILE A 31 2.75 -11.09 6.91
CA ILE A 31 3.20 -9.73 7.22
C ILE A 31 2.62 -9.24 8.55
N TRP A 32 1.35 -9.56 8.84
CA TRP A 32 0.74 -9.26 10.14
C TRP A 32 1.43 -9.99 11.29
N SER A 33 1.70 -11.30 11.16
CA SER A 33 2.39 -12.08 12.18
C SER A 33 3.85 -11.65 12.40
N LEU A 34 4.48 -11.08 11.37
CA LEU A 34 5.82 -10.51 11.46
C LEU A 34 5.84 -9.19 12.26
N TYR A 35 4.95 -8.26 11.91
CA TYR A 35 5.05 -6.89 12.44
C TYR A 35 4.24 -6.64 13.72
N LEU A 36 3.16 -7.37 13.97
CA LEU A 36 2.37 -7.16 15.18
C LEU A 36 3.19 -7.41 16.47
N PRO A 37 4.00 -8.47 16.59
CA PRO A 37 4.90 -8.65 17.74
C PRO A 37 5.93 -7.51 17.86
N VAL A 38 6.48 -7.01 16.75
CA VAL A 38 7.45 -5.91 16.75
C VAL A 38 6.80 -4.61 17.25
N ILE A 39 5.58 -4.31 16.79
CA ILE A 39 4.80 -3.15 17.24
C ILE A 39 4.59 -3.22 18.77
N ILE A 40 4.10 -4.36 19.26
CA ILE A 40 3.83 -4.57 20.69
C ILE A 40 5.12 -4.44 21.50
N PHE A 41 6.20 -5.09 21.05
CA PHE A 41 7.49 -5.06 21.74
C PHE A 41 8.07 -3.64 21.83
N LEU A 42 8.09 -2.88 20.74
CA LEU A 42 8.65 -1.52 20.73
C LEU A 42 7.82 -0.55 21.58
N LEU A 43 6.50 -0.66 21.57
CA LEU A 43 5.64 0.13 22.45
C LEU A 43 5.88 -0.23 23.93
N TYR A 44 5.93 -1.51 24.26
CA TYR A 44 6.28 -1.97 25.60
C TYR A 44 7.66 -1.41 26.01
N TYR A 45 8.66 -1.53 25.13
CA TYR A 45 10.02 -1.03 25.40
C TYR A 45 10.04 0.48 25.66
N SER A 46 9.28 1.26 24.89
CA SER A 46 9.19 2.72 25.05
C SER A 46 8.63 3.12 26.40
N ILE A 47 7.66 2.37 26.93
CA ILE A 47 7.03 2.66 28.22
C ILE A 47 7.87 2.07 29.37
N ALA A 48 8.22 0.78 29.29
CA ALA A 48 8.82 0.05 30.41
C ALA A 48 10.32 0.32 30.58
N ARG A 49 11.05 0.61 29.48
CA ARG A 49 12.52 0.79 29.53
C ARG A 49 12.96 2.22 29.27
N LEU A 50 12.24 2.97 28.42
CA LEU A 50 12.55 4.37 28.16
C LEU A 50 11.74 5.32 29.02
N HIS A 51 10.86 4.79 29.88
CA HIS A 51 10.04 5.56 30.83
C HIS A 51 9.18 6.64 30.19
N PHE A 52 8.68 6.39 28.97
CA PHE A 52 7.73 7.30 28.35
C PHE A 52 6.39 7.21 29.08
N SER A 53 5.78 8.36 29.37
CA SER A 53 4.40 8.39 29.84
C SER A 53 3.47 7.81 28.76
N ALA A 54 2.36 7.21 29.17
CA ALA A 54 1.37 6.65 28.25
C ALA A 54 0.89 7.69 27.22
N GLY A 55 0.67 8.94 27.67
CA GLY A 55 0.28 10.06 26.78
C GLY A 55 1.34 10.36 25.71
N LYS A 56 2.63 10.40 26.10
CA LYS A 56 3.73 10.60 25.15
C LYS A 56 3.85 9.44 24.15
N ALA A 57 3.77 8.20 24.63
CA ALA A 57 3.83 7.03 23.76
C ALA A 57 2.66 7.02 22.76
N LEU A 58 1.44 7.31 23.22
CA LEU A 58 0.24 7.39 22.37
C LEU A 58 0.34 8.51 21.33
N LEU A 59 0.84 9.70 21.71
CA LEU A 59 1.04 10.82 20.79
C LEU A 59 2.04 10.47 19.69
N LEU A 60 3.19 9.90 20.05
CA LEU A 60 4.21 9.48 19.08
C LEU A 60 3.70 8.36 18.17
N PHE A 61 2.99 7.39 18.73
CA PHE A 61 2.37 6.31 17.97
C PHE A 61 1.34 6.84 16.95
N GLY A 62 0.42 7.70 17.37
CA GLY A 62 -0.55 8.36 16.49
C GLY A 62 0.12 9.21 15.41
N SER A 63 1.18 9.94 15.78
CA SER A 63 1.99 10.71 14.82
C SER A 63 2.67 9.79 13.79
N GLY A 64 3.11 8.61 14.20
CA GLY A 64 3.67 7.58 13.29
C GLY A 64 2.63 7.08 12.28
N ILE A 65 1.40 6.79 12.72
CA ILE A 65 0.29 6.40 11.82
C ILE A 65 0.01 7.54 10.82
N PHE A 66 -0.09 8.77 11.29
CA PHE A 66 -0.34 9.92 10.43
C PHE A 66 0.80 10.14 9.44
N PHE A 67 2.04 10.04 9.90
CA PHE A 67 3.22 10.18 9.03
C PHE A 67 3.27 9.09 7.95
N TRP A 68 2.81 7.85 8.24
CA TRP A 68 2.67 6.81 7.23
C TRP A 68 1.81 7.27 6.05
N THR A 69 0.69 7.95 6.30
CA THR A 69 -0.21 8.37 5.21
C THR A 69 0.47 9.35 4.24
N PHE A 70 1.35 10.21 4.74
CA PHE A 70 2.18 11.09 3.92
C PHE A 70 3.26 10.30 3.19
N PHE A 71 3.94 9.41 3.89
CA PHE A 71 4.99 8.56 3.32
C PHE A 71 4.45 7.66 2.22
N GLU A 72 3.29 7.04 2.43
CA GLU A 72 2.54 6.28 1.42
C GLU A 72 2.34 7.09 0.14
N TYR A 73 1.81 8.30 0.27
CA TYR A 73 1.57 9.19 -0.87
C TYR A 73 2.86 9.52 -1.63
N ILE A 74 3.93 9.88 -0.91
CA ILE A 74 5.23 10.24 -1.50
C ILE A 74 5.85 9.03 -2.23
N ILE A 75 5.88 7.86 -1.59
CA ILE A 75 6.43 6.65 -2.19
C ILE A 75 5.60 6.23 -3.40
N HIS A 76 4.28 6.25 -3.29
CA HIS A 76 3.40 5.87 -4.39
C HIS A 76 3.61 6.80 -5.60
N ARG A 77 3.58 8.11 -5.38
CA ARG A 77 3.71 9.10 -6.46
C ARG A 77 5.10 9.13 -7.09
N PHE A 78 6.17 9.19 -6.31
CA PHE A 78 7.51 9.50 -6.80
C PHE A 78 8.44 8.29 -6.93
N VAL A 79 8.16 7.19 -6.23
CA VAL A 79 8.98 5.99 -6.29
C VAL A 79 8.32 4.89 -7.11
N PHE A 80 7.02 4.65 -6.89
CA PHE A 80 6.30 3.60 -7.61
C PHE A 80 5.92 4.02 -9.04
N HIS A 81 5.51 5.28 -9.22
CA HIS A 81 5.22 5.87 -10.53
C HIS A 81 6.41 6.61 -11.15
N PHE A 82 7.61 6.29 -10.72
CA PHE A 82 8.84 6.83 -11.31
C PHE A 82 8.92 6.54 -12.82
N VAL A 83 9.11 7.60 -13.62
CA VAL A 83 9.29 7.47 -15.08
C VAL A 83 10.69 7.01 -15.38
N ALA A 84 10.84 5.75 -15.75
CA ALA A 84 12.12 5.11 -15.97
C ALA A 84 12.57 5.24 -17.43
N GLU A 85 13.72 5.87 -17.68
CA GLU A 85 14.26 6.05 -19.02
C GLU A 85 15.12 4.84 -19.47
N SER A 86 15.93 4.30 -18.57
CA SER A 86 16.80 3.17 -18.91
C SER A 86 16.10 1.81 -18.81
N PRO A 87 16.53 0.77 -19.56
CA PRO A 87 15.97 -0.58 -19.47
C PRO A 87 16.06 -1.19 -18.07
N ARG A 88 17.13 -0.91 -17.32
CA ARG A 88 17.31 -1.39 -15.94
C ARG A 88 16.34 -0.71 -14.99
N ALA A 89 16.18 0.61 -15.09
CA ALA A 89 15.25 1.37 -14.29
C ALA A 89 13.80 0.95 -14.56
N ARG A 90 13.42 0.70 -15.83
CA ARG A 90 12.11 0.15 -16.21
C ARG A 90 11.84 -1.19 -15.56
N LYS A 91 12.83 -2.10 -15.53
CA LYS A 91 12.69 -3.40 -14.87
C LYS A 91 12.48 -3.26 -13.36
N ILE A 92 13.22 -2.36 -12.71
CA ILE A 92 13.07 -2.07 -11.28
C ILE A 92 11.66 -1.52 -10.99
N SER A 93 11.22 -0.49 -11.73
CA SER A 93 9.89 0.09 -11.59
C SER A 93 8.78 -0.96 -11.81
N TYR A 94 8.94 -1.83 -12.82
CA TYR A 94 8.02 -2.93 -13.06
C TYR A 94 7.94 -3.90 -11.88
N VAL A 95 9.07 -4.32 -11.33
CA VAL A 95 9.13 -5.23 -10.16
C VAL A 95 8.53 -4.59 -8.92
N MET A 96 8.74 -3.29 -8.72
CA MET A 96 8.26 -2.58 -7.53
C MET A 96 6.75 -2.35 -7.55
N HIS A 97 6.18 -1.96 -8.69
CA HIS A 97 4.78 -1.55 -8.77
C HIS A 97 4.11 -1.81 -10.12
N GLY A 98 4.89 -1.82 -11.23
CA GLY A 98 4.35 -1.99 -12.56
C GLY A 98 3.62 -3.32 -12.76
N ASN A 99 4.12 -4.40 -12.16
CA ASN A 99 3.45 -5.70 -12.20
C ASN A 99 2.07 -5.67 -11.52
N HIS A 100 1.90 -4.82 -10.50
CA HIS A 100 0.63 -4.63 -9.82
C HIS A 100 -0.36 -3.84 -10.69
N HIS A 101 0.08 -2.84 -11.46
CA HIS A 101 -0.78 -2.17 -12.44
C HIS A 101 -1.18 -3.08 -13.60
N GLU A 102 -0.28 -3.96 -14.05
CA GLU A 102 -0.60 -4.92 -15.10
C GLU A 102 -1.53 -6.05 -14.62
N PHE A 103 -1.32 -6.54 -13.36
CA PHE A 103 -2.12 -7.60 -12.74
C PHE A 103 -2.70 -7.15 -11.40
N PRO A 104 -3.64 -6.18 -11.38
CA PRO A 104 -4.11 -5.57 -10.14
C PRO A 104 -4.84 -6.53 -9.20
N ARG A 105 -5.27 -7.69 -9.70
CA ARG A 105 -5.95 -8.75 -8.94
C ARG A 105 -5.07 -9.92 -8.55
N ASP A 106 -3.75 -9.83 -8.72
CA ASP A 106 -2.82 -10.83 -8.22
C ASP A 106 -2.68 -10.74 -6.70
N SER A 107 -3.60 -11.39 -5.99
CA SER A 107 -3.70 -11.34 -4.52
C SER A 107 -2.44 -11.80 -3.79
N GLN A 108 -1.56 -12.53 -4.46
CA GLN A 108 -0.30 -12.99 -3.86
C GLN A 108 0.81 -11.92 -3.89
N ARG A 109 0.61 -10.80 -4.60
CA ARG A 109 1.59 -9.70 -4.74
C ARG A 109 1.07 -8.33 -4.31
N LEU A 110 -0.05 -8.30 -3.58
CA LEU A 110 -0.59 -7.05 -3.03
C LEU A 110 0.10 -6.60 -1.74
N PHE A 111 0.75 -7.52 -1.03
CA PHE A 111 1.64 -7.21 0.09
C PHE A 111 3.10 -7.33 -0.34
N MET A 112 3.94 -6.44 0.15
CA MET A 112 5.38 -6.57 -0.05
C MET A 112 5.87 -7.90 0.55
N PRO A 113 6.69 -8.69 -0.16
CA PRO A 113 7.24 -9.94 0.37
C PRO A 113 8.05 -9.72 1.65
N ALA A 114 8.06 -10.74 2.52
CA ALA A 114 8.61 -10.62 3.88
C ALA A 114 10.08 -10.15 3.90
N VAL A 115 10.94 -10.72 3.06
CA VAL A 115 12.39 -10.40 3.07
C VAL A 115 12.66 -8.94 2.72
N PRO A 116 12.23 -8.38 1.56
CA PRO A 116 12.43 -6.97 1.27
C PRO A 116 11.69 -6.06 2.27
N SER A 117 10.55 -6.49 2.81
CA SER A 117 9.82 -5.75 3.83
C SER A 117 10.63 -5.60 5.12
N ILE A 118 11.26 -6.67 5.62
CA ILE A 118 12.13 -6.63 6.81
C ILE A 118 13.32 -5.70 6.57
N ILE A 119 14.00 -5.85 5.44
CA ILE A 119 15.18 -5.03 5.13
C ILE A 119 14.81 -3.55 5.10
N LEU A 120 13.75 -3.20 4.36
CA LEU A 120 13.32 -1.82 4.22
C LEU A 120 12.85 -1.21 5.55
N SER A 121 12.02 -1.94 6.30
CA SER A 121 11.52 -1.47 7.60
C SER A 121 12.64 -1.30 8.62
N SER A 122 13.66 -2.17 8.62
CA SER A 122 14.83 -2.05 9.48
C SER A 122 15.67 -0.81 9.14
N LEU A 123 15.87 -0.54 7.84
CA LEU A 123 16.57 0.67 7.39
C LEU A 123 15.80 1.94 7.76
N ILE A 124 14.47 1.95 7.58
CA ILE A 124 13.61 3.08 7.97
C ILE A 124 13.68 3.29 9.49
N PHE A 125 13.59 2.22 10.29
CA PHE A 125 13.75 2.33 11.74
C PHE A 125 15.10 2.91 12.14
N LEU A 126 16.19 2.44 11.51
CA LEU A 126 17.54 2.97 11.77
C LEU A 126 17.63 4.46 11.47
N VAL A 127 17.11 4.90 10.33
CA VAL A 127 17.07 6.34 9.97
C VAL A 127 16.25 7.13 10.98
N MET A 128 15.05 6.64 11.33
CA MET A 128 14.21 7.29 12.35
C MET A 128 14.92 7.38 13.70
N LYS A 129 15.63 6.32 14.10
CA LYS A 129 16.41 6.30 15.34
C LYS A 129 17.57 7.29 15.33
N ILE A 130 18.27 7.43 14.20
CA ILE A 130 19.35 8.41 14.05
C ILE A 130 18.79 9.84 14.14
N VAL A 131 17.65 10.11 13.49
CA VAL A 131 17.05 11.46 13.44
C VAL A 131 16.34 11.85 14.73
N SER A 132 15.59 10.93 15.35
CA SER A 132 14.70 11.23 16.49
C SER A 132 15.11 10.54 17.80
N GLY A 133 16.23 9.82 17.81
CA GLY A 133 16.75 9.17 19.01
C GLY A 133 15.76 8.15 19.58
N THR A 134 15.48 8.26 20.87
CA THR A 134 14.58 7.34 21.58
C THR A 134 13.11 7.47 21.16
N PHE A 135 12.70 8.58 20.55
CA PHE A 135 11.31 8.77 20.09
C PHE A 135 10.92 7.77 19.00
N ALA A 136 11.89 7.29 18.22
CA ALA A 136 11.67 6.26 17.22
C ALA A 136 10.99 5.01 17.80
N PHE A 137 11.25 4.64 19.05
CA PHE A 137 10.69 3.44 19.68
C PHE A 137 9.17 3.49 19.90
N ALA A 138 8.57 4.66 19.97
CA ALA A 138 7.11 4.80 20.03
C ALA A 138 6.51 5.30 18.71
N PHE A 139 7.26 6.05 17.89
CA PHE A 139 6.81 6.55 16.59
C PHE A 139 6.76 5.45 15.51
N PHE A 140 7.83 4.66 15.40
CA PHE A 140 7.94 3.63 14.37
C PHE A 140 6.88 2.51 14.48
N PRO A 141 6.47 2.03 15.67
CA PRO A 141 5.31 1.14 15.80
C PRO A 141 4.03 1.70 15.15
N GLY A 142 3.78 3.00 15.33
CA GLY A 142 2.67 3.68 14.65
C GLY A 142 2.82 3.70 13.14
N PHE A 143 4.02 3.99 12.66
CA PHE A 143 4.35 3.93 11.23
C PHE A 143 4.15 2.54 10.65
N LEU A 144 4.57 1.47 11.36
CA LEU A 144 4.32 0.09 10.95
C LEU A 144 2.84 -0.27 10.93
N LEU A 145 2.06 0.18 11.92
CA LEU A 145 0.61 -0.04 11.91
C LEU A 145 -0.05 0.70 10.74
N GLY A 146 0.42 1.89 10.42
CA GLY A 146 0.01 2.63 9.21
C GLY A 146 0.26 1.80 7.94
N TYR A 147 1.46 1.23 7.81
CA TYR A 147 1.80 0.31 6.71
C TYR A 147 0.87 -0.91 6.64
N LEU A 148 0.62 -1.58 7.76
CA LEU A 148 -0.25 -2.75 7.80
C LEU A 148 -1.69 -2.39 7.41
N THR A 149 -2.18 -1.24 7.86
CA THR A 149 -3.51 -0.73 7.51
C THR A 149 -3.61 -0.41 6.02
N TYR A 150 -2.60 0.30 5.48
CA TYR A 150 -2.48 0.58 4.05
C TYR A 150 -2.49 -0.71 3.22
N ALA A 151 -1.59 -1.65 3.52
CA ALA A 151 -1.44 -2.89 2.76
C ALA A 151 -2.73 -3.75 2.82
N SER A 152 -3.42 -3.74 3.98
CA SER A 152 -4.71 -4.42 4.14
C SER A 152 -5.83 -3.74 3.36
N ALA A 153 -5.89 -2.40 3.39
CA ALA A 153 -6.86 -1.64 2.60
C ALA A 153 -6.63 -1.86 1.10
N HIS A 154 -5.38 -1.80 0.64
CA HIS A 154 -4.99 -2.05 -0.74
C HIS A 154 -5.40 -3.46 -1.21
N TYR A 155 -5.10 -4.47 -0.38
CA TYR A 155 -5.56 -5.84 -0.63
C TYR A 155 -7.08 -5.91 -0.73
N ALA A 156 -7.80 -5.33 0.22
CA ALA A 156 -9.26 -5.33 0.24
C ALA A 156 -9.87 -4.64 -0.98
N ILE A 157 -9.29 -3.53 -1.43
CA ILE A 157 -9.74 -2.80 -2.63
C ILE A 157 -9.69 -3.69 -3.88
N HIS A 158 -8.65 -4.47 -4.04
CA HIS A 158 -8.49 -5.34 -5.21
C HIS A 158 -9.20 -6.69 -5.10
N ALA A 159 -9.39 -7.20 -3.87
CA ALA A 159 -9.99 -8.51 -3.63
C ALA A 159 -11.50 -8.45 -3.41
N TRP A 160 -12.02 -7.38 -2.80
CA TRP A 160 -13.40 -7.33 -2.30
C TRP A 160 -14.12 -6.03 -2.68
N HIS A 161 -15.45 -6.06 -2.58
CA HIS A 161 -16.26 -4.85 -2.61
C HIS A 161 -16.10 -4.06 -1.30
N PRO A 162 -16.31 -2.72 -1.33
CA PRO A 162 -16.25 -1.91 -0.11
C PRO A 162 -17.27 -2.41 0.91
N PRO A 163 -16.83 -2.78 2.14
CA PRO A 163 -17.72 -3.36 3.15
C PRO A 163 -18.76 -2.34 3.65
N PHE A 164 -18.43 -1.06 3.62
CA PHE A 164 -19.32 0.02 4.08
C PHE A 164 -19.46 1.09 3.01
N LYS A 165 -20.65 1.75 2.99
CA LYS A 165 -20.94 2.82 2.01
C LYS A 165 -19.96 3.99 2.06
N TRP A 166 -19.45 4.35 3.25
CA TRP A 166 -18.50 5.44 3.44
C TRP A 166 -17.10 5.12 2.90
N MET A 167 -16.76 3.86 2.72
CA MET A 167 -15.48 3.45 2.13
C MET A 167 -15.47 3.50 0.59
N LYS A 168 -16.63 3.59 -0.06
CA LYS A 168 -16.73 3.63 -1.53
C LYS A 168 -15.83 4.68 -2.20
N PRO A 169 -15.65 5.89 -1.66
CA PRO A 169 -14.74 6.88 -2.27
C PRO A 169 -13.29 6.39 -2.35
N ILE A 170 -12.79 5.67 -1.34
CA ILE A 170 -11.42 5.12 -1.31
C ILE A 170 -11.27 4.07 -2.42
N TRP A 171 -12.18 3.09 -2.49
CA TRP A 171 -12.20 2.06 -3.54
C TRP A 171 -12.23 2.69 -4.93
N ARG A 172 -13.09 3.67 -5.12
CA ARG A 172 -13.26 4.34 -6.40
C ARG A 172 -12.02 5.14 -6.80
N ASN A 173 -11.43 5.89 -5.88
CA ASN A 173 -10.20 6.64 -6.12
C ASN A 173 -9.08 5.72 -6.64
N HIS A 174 -8.85 4.61 -5.96
CA HIS A 174 -7.81 3.67 -6.33
C HIS A 174 -8.10 2.90 -7.63
N HIS A 175 -9.36 2.53 -7.88
CA HIS A 175 -9.73 1.95 -9.18
C HIS A 175 -9.57 2.95 -10.33
N LEU A 176 -9.92 4.22 -10.16
CA LEU A 176 -9.67 5.24 -11.18
C LEU A 176 -8.18 5.42 -11.45
N HIS A 177 -7.35 5.36 -10.41
CA HIS A 177 -5.90 5.35 -10.53
C HIS A 177 -5.40 4.20 -11.41
N HIS A 178 -5.87 2.97 -11.20
CA HIS A 178 -5.45 1.81 -11.99
C HIS A 178 -5.98 1.81 -13.43
N TYR A 179 -7.24 2.22 -13.61
CA TYR A 179 -7.95 1.94 -14.87
C TYR A 179 -8.18 3.18 -15.74
N LYS A 180 -8.00 4.39 -15.19
CA LYS A 180 -8.28 5.63 -15.92
C LYS A 180 -7.06 6.53 -16.05
N ASP A 181 -6.43 6.88 -14.93
CA ASP A 181 -5.35 7.87 -14.90
C ASP A 181 -4.40 7.57 -13.73
N ASP A 182 -3.25 6.99 -14.03
CA ASP A 182 -2.22 6.60 -13.06
C ASP A 182 -1.36 7.78 -12.56
N GLU A 183 -1.63 9.00 -13.04
CA GLU A 183 -1.02 10.25 -12.58
C GLU A 183 -1.84 10.94 -11.47
N LYS A 184 -2.95 10.32 -11.03
CA LYS A 184 -3.83 10.81 -9.97
C LYS A 184 -4.22 9.72 -9.00
N GLY A 185 -4.70 10.11 -7.81
CA GLY A 185 -5.26 9.16 -6.84
C GLY A 185 -4.23 8.25 -6.19
N PHE A 186 -3.09 8.80 -5.78
CA PHE A 186 -1.98 8.05 -5.19
C PHE A 186 -2.25 7.57 -3.76
N GLY A 187 -3.16 8.25 -3.03
CA GLY A 187 -3.56 7.84 -1.68
C GLY A 187 -4.47 6.62 -1.71
N VAL A 188 -4.02 5.52 -1.10
CA VAL A 188 -4.75 4.25 -1.00
C VAL A 188 -5.52 4.16 0.31
N SER A 189 -4.87 4.45 1.44
CA SER A 189 -5.54 4.46 2.75
C SER A 189 -6.38 5.73 2.96
N SER A 190 -6.01 6.83 2.34
CA SER A 190 -6.70 8.11 2.40
C SER A 190 -6.34 8.98 1.19
N HIS A 191 -7.31 9.65 0.60
CA HIS A 191 -7.09 10.64 -0.47
C HIS A 191 -6.79 12.05 0.05
N PHE A 192 -6.46 12.20 1.33
CA PHE A 192 -6.18 13.50 1.97
C PHE A 192 -5.03 14.24 1.28
N TRP A 193 -3.92 13.54 1.02
CA TRP A 193 -2.76 14.13 0.36
C TRP A 193 -2.98 14.41 -1.12
N ASP A 194 -3.82 13.62 -1.78
CA ASP A 194 -4.24 13.92 -3.16
C ASP A 194 -4.97 15.25 -3.25
N ILE A 195 -5.79 15.58 -2.25
CA ILE A 195 -6.47 16.88 -2.19
C ILE A 195 -5.46 18.01 -1.99
N ILE A 196 -4.53 17.86 -1.04
CA ILE A 196 -3.52 18.88 -0.73
C ILE A 196 -2.60 19.15 -1.94
N PHE A 197 -2.18 18.11 -2.64
CA PHE A 197 -1.25 18.23 -3.76
C PHE A 197 -1.92 18.28 -5.15
N GLY A 198 -3.24 18.38 -5.20
CA GLY A 198 -3.99 18.59 -6.45
C GLY A 198 -4.03 17.36 -7.36
N THR A 199 -3.80 16.16 -6.83
CA THR A 199 -3.85 14.88 -7.58
C THR A 199 -5.15 14.09 -7.34
N ALA A 200 -6.15 14.67 -6.65
CA ALA A 200 -7.43 14.02 -6.40
C ALA A 200 -8.28 13.91 -7.67
N PHE A 201 -9.02 12.82 -7.81
CA PHE A 201 -10.09 12.71 -8.79
C PHE A 201 -11.32 13.54 -8.37
N ASN A 202 -11.97 14.17 -9.33
CA ASN A 202 -13.30 14.76 -9.11
C ASN A 202 -14.36 13.67 -9.07
N LEU A 203 -14.54 13.04 -7.90
CA LEU A 203 -15.46 11.92 -7.74
C LEU A 203 -16.94 12.28 -8.00
N LYS A 204 -17.31 13.57 -8.03
CA LYS A 204 -18.66 14.02 -8.41
C LYS A 204 -18.85 13.95 -9.92
N ALA A 205 -17.94 14.51 -10.69
CA ALA A 205 -17.95 14.43 -12.14
C ALA A 205 -17.86 12.98 -12.65
N GLU A 206 -17.03 12.17 -12.00
CA GLU A 206 -16.90 10.74 -12.32
C GLU A 206 -18.18 9.92 -12.01
N LYS A 207 -19.12 10.46 -11.22
CA LYS A 207 -20.43 9.79 -10.99
C LYS A 207 -21.35 9.86 -12.20
N GLU A 208 -21.20 10.85 -13.06
CA GLU A 208 -22.07 11.01 -14.22
C GLU A 208 -21.75 9.99 -15.31
N ASP A 209 -20.51 9.45 -15.30
CA ASP A 209 -20.11 8.35 -16.20
C ASP A 209 -20.30 6.97 -15.51
N LYS A 210 -21.54 6.70 -15.10
CA LYS A 210 -21.90 5.47 -14.35
C LYS A 210 -21.55 4.19 -15.08
N GLU A 211 -21.65 4.15 -16.40
CA GLU A 211 -21.41 2.94 -17.20
C GLU A 211 -19.90 2.63 -17.30
N ALA A 212 -19.06 3.65 -17.50
CA ALA A 212 -17.61 3.48 -17.53
C ALA A 212 -17.09 3.04 -16.15
N VAL A 213 -17.58 3.71 -15.08
CA VAL A 213 -17.23 3.35 -13.69
C VAL A 213 -17.72 1.94 -13.31
N GLN A 214 -18.90 1.51 -13.78
CA GLN A 214 -19.40 0.15 -13.52
C GLN A 214 -18.63 -0.93 -14.30
N LYS A 215 -18.08 -0.61 -15.47
CA LYS A 215 -17.17 -1.51 -16.20
C LYS A 215 -15.83 -1.68 -15.48
N LEU A 216 -15.38 -0.67 -14.74
CA LEU A 216 -14.16 -0.67 -13.93
C LEU A 216 -14.37 -1.39 -12.59
N MET A 217 -15.59 -1.33 -12.03
CA MET A 217 -15.95 -2.01 -10.79
C MET A 217 -16.43 -3.44 -11.08
N PHE A 218 -16.10 -4.37 -10.22
CA PHE A 218 -16.45 -5.78 -10.33
C PHE A 218 -17.92 -6.03 -10.65
N LYS A 219 -18.23 -6.73 -11.73
CA LYS A 219 -19.55 -7.35 -11.88
C LYS A 219 -19.66 -8.51 -10.89
N LYS A 220 -20.77 -8.55 -10.15
CA LYS A 220 -21.06 -9.56 -9.10
C LYS A 220 -20.82 -11.03 -9.54
N LYS A 221 -20.97 -11.34 -10.84
CA LYS A 221 -20.72 -12.66 -11.44
C LYS A 221 -19.24 -13.03 -11.59
N GLU A 222 -18.33 -12.07 -11.68
CA GLU A 222 -16.89 -12.38 -11.86
C GLU A 222 -16.22 -12.75 -10.53
N VAL A 223 -16.71 -12.22 -9.39
CA VAL A 223 -16.19 -12.55 -8.06
C VAL A 223 -16.53 -14.00 -7.66
N GLN A 224 -17.72 -14.50 -8.02
CA GLN A 224 -18.10 -15.88 -7.71
C GLN A 224 -17.30 -16.93 -8.50
N ASN A 225 -16.72 -16.56 -9.65
CA ASN A 225 -15.89 -17.46 -10.47
C ASN A 225 -14.41 -17.45 -10.07
N ILE A 226 -13.98 -16.54 -9.21
CA ILE A 226 -12.59 -16.45 -8.69
C ILE A 226 -12.45 -17.22 -7.37
N LEU A 227 -13.56 -17.43 -6.65
CA LEU A 227 -13.61 -18.16 -5.37
C LEU A 227 -13.92 -19.66 -5.54
N ARG A 228 -14.07 -20.15 -6.76
CA ARG A 228 -14.12 -21.57 -7.12
C ARG A 228 -12.81 -21.99 -7.80
#